data_28513bb4d2c7de8021d4af9c6cf626b4
#
_entry.id   28513bb4d2c7de8021d4af9c6cf626b4
#
_cell.length_a   1.000
_cell.length_b   1.000
_cell.length_c   1.000
_cell.angle_alpha   90.00
_cell.angle_beta   90.00
_cell.angle_gamma   90.00
#
_symmetry.space_group_name_H-M   'P 1'
#
loop_
_entity.id
_entity.type
_entity.pdbx_description
1 polymer ?
#
loop_
_entity_poly.entity_id
_entity_poly.type
_entity_poly.pdbx_seq_one_letter_code
_entity_poly.pdbx_strand_id
1 'polypeptide(L)'
;FEDHSPVTRELFLGMALNNFNLTLSPQAIAVGSLTWFGFNSAVSDNSPSYPELYAALPNDVGAEQFDVYNTSSDIGRLGRGVDAIDAGGVNFVLEATIEINNNLRRQPAVGVFGAAGIGVGELSVTGTLSTYFDNDEILQVILNNEETTLDLITQGGDGRSMVFDMPRIKFSGGAPDVPGKNQDVTIPGTYQAILSPTFGYTISTQNVSFAR
;
A
#
# COMPACT_ATOMS: atom_id res chain seq x y z
N PHE A 1 4.50 21.39 -9.26
CA PHE A 1 4.56 22.64 -8.53
C PHE A 1 4.46 23.77 -9.55
N GLU A 2 3.45 24.60 -9.43
CA GLU A 2 3.23 25.72 -10.37
C GLU A 2 3.33 27.03 -9.59
N ASP A 3 4.26 27.90 -9.97
CA ASP A 3 4.34 29.27 -9.48
C ASP A 3 3.59 30.20 -10.45
N HIS A 4 2.87 31.16 -9.91
CA HIS A 4 1.90 31.96 -10.67
C HIS A 4 2.50 33.02 -11.62
N SER A 5 3.82 33.21 -11.63
CA SER A 5 4.41 34.13 -12.64
C SER A 5 5.94 34.23 -12.51
N PRO A 6 6.72 33.85 -13.48
CA PRO A 6 6.40 33.05 -14.66
C PRO A 6 6.07 31.59 -14.26
N VAL A 7 5.27 30.88 -15.06
CA VAL A 7 4.92 29.49 -14.80
C VAL A 7 6.19 28.63 -14.83
N THR A 8 6.68 28.28 -13.65
CA THR A 8 7.84 27.40 -13.49
C THR A 8 7.34 26.01 -13.17
N ARG A 9 7.73 25.03 -13.97
CA ARG A 9 7.38 23.62 -13.77
C ARG A 9 8.62 22.80 -13.49
N GLU A 10 8.57 21.97 -12.48
CA GLU A 10 9.60 20.98 -12.21
C GLU A 10 9.14 19.60 -12.71
N LEU A 11 9.93 19.00 -13.58
CA LEU A 11 9.71 17.70 -14.14
C LEU A 11 10.69 16.69 -13.50
N PHE A 12 10.17 15.67 -12.86
CA PHE A 12 10.97 14.58 -12.33
C PHE A 12 11.11 13.48 -13.36
N LEU A 13 12.35 13.09 -13.66
CA LEU A 13 12.69 12.16 -14.74
C LEU A 13 13.09 10.79 -14.18
N GLY A 14 12.62 9.72 -14.85
CA GLY A 14 12.99 8.35 -14.50
C GLY A 14 12.55 7.94 -13.12
N MET A 15 11.34 8.30 -12.73
CA MET A 15 10.77 7.98 -11.42
C MET A 15 10.43 6.50 -11.31
N ALA A 16 10.89 5.86 -10.25
CA ALA A 16 10.53 4.50 -9.86
C ALA A 16 10.00 4.48 -8.43
N LEU A 17 8.91 3.76 -8.21
CA LEU A 17 8.30 3.60 -6.88
C LEU A 17 9.22 2.74 -6.01
N ASN A 18 9.67 3.30 -4.89
CA ASN A 18 10.49 2.58 -3.92
C ASN A 18 9.64 1.97 -2.81
N ASN A 19 8.78 2.76 -2.19
CA ASN A 19 7.98 2.30 -1.07
C ASN A 19 6.51 2.71 -1.25
N PHE A 20 5.62 1.80 -0.91
CA PHE A 20 4.19 2.03 -0.76
C PHE A 20 3.79 1.58 0.65
N ASN A 21 3.06 2.41 1.36
CA ASN A 21 2.49 2.09 2.67
C ASN A 21 1.00 2.40 2.64
N LEU A 22 0.19 1.48 3.14
CA LEU A 22 -1.24 1.64 3.35
C LEU A 22 -1.55 1.35 4.82
N THR A 23 -2.28 2.26 5.45
CA THR A 23 -2.74 2.09 6.84
C THR A 23 -4.25 2.17 6.89
N LEU A 24 -4.84 1.18 7.53
CA LEU A 24 -6.27 1.07 7.80
C LEU A 24 -6.48 1.12 9.31
N SER A 25 -7.17 2.15 9.79
CA SER A 25 -7.55 2.31 11.18
C SER A 25 -9.07 2.41 11.29
N PRO A 26 -9.71 2.00 12.40
CA PRO A 26 -11.15 2.00 12.54
C PRO A 26 -11.74 3.41 12.39
N GLN A 27 -12.88 3.50 11.73
CA GLN A 27 -13.65 4.75 11.59
C GLN A 27 -12.83 5.93 11.02
N ALA A 28 -11.89 5.63 10.14
CA ALA A 28 -10.98 6.60 9.55
C ALA A 28 -10.99 6.53 8.03
N ILE A 29 -10.38 7.49 7.40
CA ILE A 29 -10.03 7.43 5.97
C ILE A 29 -8.79 6.57 5.82
N ALA A 30 -8.77 5.66 4.85
CA ALA A 30 -7.59 4.89 4.51
C ALA A 30 -6.47 5.83 4.04
N VAL A 31 -5.30 5.70 4.64
CA VAL A 31 -4.13 6.56 4.34
C VAL A 31 -3.06 5.77 3.63
N GLY A 32 -2.66 6.24 2.46
CA GLY A 32 -1.55 5.68 1.70
C GLY A 32 -0.41 6.69 1.53
N SER A 33 0.82 6.21 1.52
CA SER A 33 2.00 6.98 1.18
C SER A 33 2.85 6.28 0.13
N LEU A 34 3.47 7.07 -0.74
CA LEU A 34 4.29 6.62 -1.85
C LEU A 34 5.63 7.34 -1.81
N THR A 35 6.73 6.59 -1.87
CA THR A 35 8.08 7.15 -1.97
C THR A 35 8.69 6.77 -3.31
N TRP A 36 9.13 7.77 -4.05
CA TRP A 36 9.69 7.62 -5.38
C TRP A 36 11.17 7.96 -5.41
N PHE A 37 11.93 7.22 -6.21
CA PHE A 37 13.28 7.57 -6.58
C PHE A 37 13.32 7.98 -8.05
N GLY A 38 14.01 9.10 -8.35
CA GLY A 38 14.20 9.60 -9.70
C GLY A 38 15.67 9.69 -10.08
N PHE A 39 15.95 9.69 -11.38
CA PHE A 39 17.29 9.93 -11.90
C PHE A 39 17.67 11.40 -11.77
N ASN A 40 16.78 12.30 -12.19
CA ASN A 40 17.04 13.70 -12.30
C ASN A 40 15.75 14.53 -12.22
N SER A 41 15.89 15.83 -12.07
CA SER A 41 14.81 16.78 -12.29
C SER A 41 15.23 17.84 -13.31
N ALA A 42 14.27 18.35 -14.04
CA ALA A 42 14.44 19.48 -14.95
C ALA A 42 13.43 20.55 -14.58
N VAL A 43 13.90 21.79 -14.51
CA VAL A 43 13.05 22.97 -14.34
C VAL A 43 12.83 23.60 -15.71
N SER A 44 11.59 23.81 -16.06
CA SER A 44 11.21 24.45 -17.32
C SER A 44 10.51 25.78 -17.05
N ASP A 45 11.03 26.81 -17.68
CA ASP A 45 10.51 28.16 -17.68
C ASP A 45 9.74 28.50 -18.97
N ASN A 46 8.91 27.63 -19.49
CA ASN A 46 8.28 27.66 -20.81
C ASN A 46 9.23 27.35 -21.98
N SER A 47 10.37 26.74 -21.73
CA SER A 47 11.27 26.31 -22.79
C SER A 47 10.67 25.18 -23.62
N PRO A 48 10.74 25.24 -24.96
CA PRO A 48 10.17 24.25 -25.87
C PRO A 48 10.90 22.90 -25.87
N SER A 49 11.79 22.65 -24.89
CA SER A 49 12.58 21.40 -24.85
C SER A 49 11.74 20.13 -24.64
N TYR A 50 10.49 20.28 -24.22
CA TYR A 50 9.54 19.17 -24.08
C TYR A 50 8.12 19.59 -24.51
N PRO A 51 7.94 19.99 -25.79
CA PRO A 51 6.65 20.51 -26.27
C PRO A 51 5.50 19.50 -26.18
N GLU A 52 5.81 18.23 -26.28
CA GLU A 52 4.82 17.14 -26.24
C GLU A 52 4.19 16.98 -24.86
N LEU A 53 4.95 17.19 -23.78
CA LEU A 53 4.44 17.18 -22.41
C LEU A 53 3.59 18.40 -22.07
N TYR A 54 3.90 19.54 -22.70
CA TYR A 54 3.10 20.77 -22.57
C TYR A 54 1.77 20.69 -23.33
N ALA A 55 1.77 20.06 -24.49
CA ALA A 55 0.57 19.90 -25.30
C ALA A 55 -0.38 18.83 -24.78
N ALA A 56 0.16 17.87 -24.01
CA ALA A 56 -0.61 16.73 -23.48
C ALA A 56 -1.23 16.99 -22.10
N LEU A 57 -0.81 18.04 -21.39
CA LEU A 57 -1.47 18.42 -20.14
C LEU A 57 -2.67 19.31 -20.52
N PRO A 58 -3.91 18.79 -20.44
CA PRO A 58 -5.06 19.65 -20.63
C PRO A 58 -4.99 20.77 -19.61
N ASN A 59 -5.19 22.01 -20.08
CA ASN A 59 -5.38 23.14 -19.21
C ASN A 59 -6.53 22.79 -18.27
N ASP A 60 -6.21 22.68 -17.00
CA ASP A 60 -7.18 22.49 -15.93
C ASP A 60 -8.04 21.22 -16.10
N VAL A 61 -7.42 20.06 -15.95
CA VAL A 61 -8.18 18.90 -15.51
C VAL A 61 -8.58 19.22 -14.08
N GLY A 62 -9.79 19.72 -13.91
CA GLY A 62 -10.36 19.86 -12.57
C GLY A 62 -10.05 18.58 -11.81
N ALA A 63 -9.47 18.71 -10.62
CA ALA A 63 -9.14 17.55 -9.82
C ALA A 63 -10.40 16.68 -9.76
N GLU A 64 -10.37 15.51 -10.40
CA GLU A 64 -11.47 14.58 -10.27
C GLU A 64 -11.62 14.32 -8.79
N GLN A 65 -12.76 14.72 -8.24
CA GLN A 65 -13.09 14.45 -6.86
C GLN A 65 -13.42 12.97 -6.77
N PHE A 66 -12.43 12.19 -6.41
CA PHE A 66 -12.64 10.78 -6.08
C PHE A 66 -13.10 10.71 -4.62
N ASP A 67 -14.11 9.90 -4.38
CA ASP A 67 -14.47 9.55 -3.02
C ASP A 67 -13.30 8.85 -2.35
N VAL A 68 -13.01 9.27 -1.12
CA VAL A 68 -11.97 8.65 -0.29
C VAL A 68 -12.52 7.35 0.32
N TYR A 69 -11.68 6.33 0.43
CA TYR A 69 -12.08 5.08 1.08
C TYR A 69 -12.19 5.29 2.60
N ASN A 70 -13.38 5.08 3.13
CA ASN A 70 -13.63 5.05 4.56
C ASN A 70 -13.55 3.60 5.07
N THR A 71 -12.76 3.37 6.10
CA THR A 71 -12.56 2.01 6.63
C THR A 71 -13.80 1.39 7.27
N SER A 72 -14.82 2.19 7.56
CA SER A 72 -16.09 1.68 8.11
C SER A 72 -17.10 1.24 7.05
N SER A 73 -17.03 1.79 5.83
CA SER A 73 -18.04 1.56 4.77
C SER A 73 -17.47 0.93 3.50
N ASP A 74 -16.19 1.17 3.23
CA ASP A 74 -15.61 0.91 1.92
C ASP A 74 -14.60 -0.26 1.94
N ILE A 75 -14.56 -1.03 3.03
CA ILE A 75 -13.84 -2.30 3.08
C ILE A 75 -14.80 -3.39 2.61
N GLY A 76 -14.56 -3.87 1.40
CA GLY A 76 -15.35 -4.97 0.83
C GLY A 76 -14.99 -6.31 1.44
N ARG A 77 -13.72 -6.53 1.77
CA ARG A 77 -13.21 -7.73 2.42
C ARG A 77 -11.83 -7.49 3.02
N LEU A 78 -11.64 -7.98 4.22
CA LEU A 78 -10.34 -8.30 4.78
C LEU A 78 -10.38 -9.79 5.16
N GLY A 79 -9.59 -10.61 4.51
CA GLY A 79 -9.77 -12.06 4.56
C GLY A 79 -8.49 -12.82 4.83
N ARG A 80 -8.66 -14.01 5.41
CA ARG A 80 -7.63 -15.01 5.63
C ARG A 80 -8.18 -16.37 5.18
N GLY A 81 -7.53 -16.95 4.18
CA GLY A 81 -8.06 -18.17 3.56
C GLY A 81 -9.37 -17.90 2.83
N VAL A 82 -10.38 -18.71 3.12
CA VAL A 82 -11.73 -18.57 2.55
C VAL A 82 -12.64 -17.69 3.40
N ASP A 83 -12.22 -17.35 4.63
CA ASP A 83 -13.04 -16.63 5.60
C ASP A 83 -12.67 -15.16 5.64
N ALA A 84 -13.66 -14.29 5.71
CA ALA A 84 -13.44 -12.88 6.02
C ALA A 84 -13.14 -12.73 7.52
N ILE A 85 -12.13 -11.92 7.86
CA ILE A 85 -11.73 -11.71 9.26
C ILE A 85 -12.76 -10.88 10.02
N ASP A 86 -13.59 -10.14 9.32
CA ASP A 86 -14.62 -9.24 9.84
C ASP A 86 -16.04 -9.84 9.86
N ALA A 87 -16.25 -11.00 9.27
CA ALA A 87 -17.57 -11.62 9.14
C ALA A 87 -17.82 -12.71 10.19
N GLY A 88 -18.36 -12.30 11.32
CA GLY A 88 -19.15 -13.15 12.23
C GLY A 88 -18.55 -14.48 12.67
N GLY A 89 -17.43 -14.46 13.38
CA GLY A 89 -16.82 -15.65 13.99
C GLY A 89 -15.31 -15.65 13.95
N VAL A 90 -14.69 -14.66 13.35
CA VAL A 90 -13.24 -14.48 13.31
C VAL A 90 -12.90 -13.13 13.93
N ASN A 91 -11.76 -13.02 14.57
CA ASN A 91 -11.32 -11.85 15.31
C ASN A 91 -11.46 -10.56 14.49
N PHE A 92 -12.18 -9.57 15.01
CA PHE A 92 -12.33 -8.26 14.36
C PHE A 92 -10.99 -7.54 14.27
N VAL A 93 -10.73 -6.95 13.10
CA VAL A 93 -9.52 -6.19 12.85
C VAL A 93 -9.61 -4.80 13.47
N LEU A 94 -8.65 -4.48 14.31
CA LEU A 94 -8.47 -3.16 14.91
C LEU A 94 -7.62 -2.27 14.01
N GLU A 95 -6.55 -2.81 13.44
CA GLU A 95 -5.65 -2.07 12.56
C GLU A 95 -4.99 -3.04 11.57
N ALA A 96 -4.83 -2.58 10.33
CA ALA A 96 -4.07 -3.31 9.33
C ALA A 96 -3.14 -2.36 8.57
N THR A 97 -1.91 -2.79 8.35
CA THR A 97 -0.95 -2.07 7.50
C THR A 97 -0.39 -2.98 6.44
N ILE A 98 -0.11 -2.41 5.27
CA ILE A 98 0.61 -3.08 4.18
C ILE A 98 1.77 -2.17 3.78
N GLU A 99 2.97 -2.68 3.84
CA GLU A 99 4.17 -2.00 3.38
C GLU A 99 4.84 -2.82 2.27
N ILE A 100 5.00 -2.21 1.10
CA ILE A 100 5.68 -2.78 -0.05
C ILE A 100 6.95 -1.97 -0.28
N ASN A 101 8.10 -2.62 -0.23
CA ASN A 101 9.40 -1.98 -0.43
C ASN A 101 10.18 -2.68 -1.53
N ASN A 102 10.49 -1.96 -2.60
CA ASN A 102 11.28 -2.45 -3.73
C ASN A 102 12.79 -2.39 -3.48
N ASN A 103 13.22 -1.84 -2.33
CA ASN A 103 14.63 -1.70 -1.96
C ASN A 103 15.49 -1.10 -3.09
N LEU A 104 14.97 -0.05 -3.73
CA LEU A 104 15.67 0.61 -4.82
C LEU A 104 16.91 1.35 -4.30
N ARG A 105 17.97 1.37 -5.12
CA ARG A 105 19.24 2.04 -4.78
C ARG A 105 19.63 3.00 -5.87
N ARG A 106 19.79 4.29 -5.51
CA ARG A 106 20.35 5.28 -6.44
C ARG A 106 21.83 4.97 -6.66
N GLN A 107 22.26 5.05 -7.90
CA GLN A 107 23.65 4.84 -8.32
C GLN A 107 24.27 6.19 -8.73
N PRO A 108 24.88 6.93 -7.78
CA PRO A 108 25.57 8.16 -8.13
C PRO A 108 26.85 7.85 -8.93
N ALA A 109 27.22 8.72 -9.87
CA ALA A 109 28.45 8.61 -10.63
C ALA A 109 29.14 9.95 -10.78
N VAL A 110 30.48 9.94 -10.86
CA VAL A 110 31.26 11.16 -11.08
C VAL A 110 30.97 11.70 -12.49
N GLY A 111 30.72 13.00 -12.59
CA GLY A 111 30.41 13.66 -13.86
C GLY A 111 28.96 13.52 -14.32
N VAL A 112 28.11 12.89 -13.54
CA VAL A 112 26.66 12.78 -13.79
C VAL A 112 25.91 13.63 -12.80
N PHE A 113 25.08 14.55 -13.27
CA PHE A 113 24.15 15.30 -12.43
C PHE A 113 22.93 14.39 -12.12
N GLY A 114 22.70 14.14 -10.83
CA GLY A 114 21.66 13.21 -10.40
C GLY A 114 22.19 11.78 -10.17
N ALA A 115 21.51 10.78 -10.72
CA ALA A 115 21.92 9.38 -10.63
C ALA A 115 22.18 8.79 -12.00
N ALA A 116 23.23 7.98 -12.13
CA ALA A 116 23.52 7.24 -13.35
C ALA A 116 22.53 6.09 -13.59
N GLY A 117 21.92 5.60 -12.52
CA GLY A 117 20.96 4.52 -12.58
C GLY A 117 20.19 4.32 -11.26
N ILE A 118 19.19 3.44 -11.30
CA ILE A 118 18.50 2.92 -10.14
C ILE A 118 18.66 1.40 -10.15
N GLY A 119 19.37 0.88 -9.14
CA GLY A 119 19.49 -0.56 -8.93
C GLY A 119 18.23 -1.08 -8.23
N VAL A 120 17.70 -2.19 -8.71
CA VAL A 120 16.56 -2.88 -8.10
C VAL A 120 17.08 -3.79 -6.99
N GLY A 121 16.41 -3.77 -5.84
CA GLY A 121 16.65 -4.67 -4.72
C GLY A 121 15.66 -5.83 -4.66
N GLU A 122 15.67 -6.54 -3.56
CA GLU A 122 14.67 -7.58 -3.27
C GLU A 122 13.35 -6.94 -2.83
N LEU A 123 12.25 -7.40 -3.41
CA LEU A 123 10.91 -7.00 -2.99
C LEU A 123 10.65 -7.51 -1.57
N SER A 124 10.33 -6.59 -0.67
CA SER A 124 9.86 -6.90 0.69
C SER A 124 8.42 -6.44 0.84
N VAL A 125 7.56 -7.34 1.30
CA VAL A 125 6.17 -7.03 1.63
C VAL A 125 5.93 -7.44 3.07
N THR A 126 5.64 -6.46 3.92
CA THR A 126 5.43 -6.64 5.36
C THR A 126 4.20 -5.86 5.81
N GLY A 127 3.76 -6.10 7.02
CA GLY A 127 2.69 -5.33 7.61
C GLY A 127 2.36 -5.76 9.03
N THR A 128 1.37 -5.11 9.58
CA THR A 128 0.78 -5.45 10.87
C THR A 128 -0.69 -5.77 10.70
N LEU A 129 -1.18 -6.68 11.50
CA LEU A 129 -2.60 -7.01 11.63
C LEU A 129 -2.90 -7.12 13.13
N SER A 130 -3.58 -6.12 13.66
CA SER A 130 -4.04 -6.13 15.06
C SER A 130 -5.51 -6.50 15.10
N THR A 131 -5.86 -7.49 15.91
CA THR A 131 -7.23 -7.99 16.05
C THR A 131 -7.63 -8.06 17.52
N TYR A 132 -8.95 -7.93 17.78
CA TYR A 132 -9.45 -8.32 19.08
C TYR A 132 -9.31 -9.83 19.28
N PHE A 133 -9.06 -10.25 20.51
CA PHE A 133 -9.00 -11.67 20.88
C PHE A 133 -10.41 -12.21 21.11
N ASP A 134 -11.02 -12.71 20.06
CA ASP A 134 -12.35 -13.33 20.13
C ASP A 134 -12.26 -14.87 20.16
N ASN A 135 -11.32 -15.42 19.38
CA ASN A 135 -10.99 -16.83 19.37
C ASN A 135 -9.48 -17.06 19.27
N ASP A 136 -9.04 -18.30 19.33
CA ASP A 136 -7.61 -18.65 19.31
C ASP A 136 -7.04 -18.96 17.92
N GLU A 137 -7.80 -18.84 16.84
CA GLU A 137 -7.37 -19.24 15.48
C GLU A 137 -6.13 -18.50 15.01
N ILE A 138 -6.12 -17.16 15.09
CA ILE A 138 -4.94 -16.37 14.71
C ILE A 138 -3.77 -16.68 15.63
N LEU A 139 -4.02 -16.83 16.93
CA LEU A 139 -3.00 -17.19 17.89
C LEU A 139 -2.39 -18.57 17.59
N GLN A 140 -3.21 -19.56 17.20
CA GLN A 140 -2.73 -20.88 16.81
C GLN A 140 -1.85 -20.82 15.56
N VAL A 141 -2.22 -20.05 14.54
CA VAL A 141 -1.39 -19.83 13.35
C VAL A 141 -0.03 -19.22 13.72
N ILE A 142 -0.01 -18.26 14.64
CA ILE A 142 1.22 -17.64 15.14
C ILE A 142 2.06 -18.64 15.92
N LEU A 143 1.48 -19.34 16.89
CA LEU A 143 2.18 -20.29 17.76
C LEU A 143 2.73 -21.49 16.99
N ASN A 144 1.96 -22.00 16.05
CA ASN A 144 2.37 -23.13 15.19
C ASN A 144 3.31 -22.70 14.07
N ASN A 145 3.54 -21.38 13.92
CA ASN A 145 4.36 -20.82 12.84
C ASN A 145 3.87 -21.26 11.45
N GLU A 146 2.54 -21.31 11.29
CA GLU A 146 1.87 -21.72 10.06
C GLU A 146 1.86 -20.60 9.03
N GLU A 147 1.81 -20.98 7.76
CA GLU A 147 1.61 -20.07 6.65
C GLU A 147 0.10 -19.92 6.39
N THR A 148 -0.28 -18.71 6.04
CA THR A 148 -1.69 -18.41 5.72
C THR A 148 -1.76 -17.41 4.57
N THR A 149 -2.93 -17.02 4.15
CA THR A 149 -3.17 -15.99 3.13
C THR A 149 -3.67 -14.73 3.82
N LEU A 150 -3.52 -13.59 3.14
CA LEU A 150 -4.16 -12.35 3.55
C LEU A 150 -4.59 -11.58 2.31
N ASP A 151 -5.85 -11.22 2.25
CA ASP A 151 -6.40 -10.41 1.18
C ASP A 151 -7.15 -9.19 1.75
N LEU A 152 -7.01 -8.07 1.07
CA LEU A 152 -7.72 -6.83 1.34
C LEU A 152 -8.40 -6.36 0.05
N ILE A 153 -9.70 -6.13 0.13
CA ILE A 153 -10.50 -5.56 -0.95
C ILE A 153 -11.16 -4.29 -0.42
N THR A 154 -10.86 -3.15 -1.02
CA THR A 154 -11.60 -1.91 -0.80
C THR A 154 -12.66 -1.77 -1.89
N GLN A 155 -13.81 -1.20 -1.55
CA GLN A 155 -14.91 -0.99 -2.49
C GLN A 155 -15.53 0.38 -2.26
N GLY A 156 -15.19 1.34 -3.12
CA GLY A 156 -15.79 2.67 -3.08
C GLY A 156 -17.22 2.72 -3.61
N GLY A 157 -17.99 3.69 -3.15
CA GLY A 157 -19.36 3.92 -3.60
C GLY A 157 -19.49 4.28 -5.09
N ASP A 158 -18.40 4.69 -5.72
CA ASP A 158 -18.30 5.03 -7.13
C ASP A 158 -18.05 3.81 -8.05
N GLY A 159 -18.00 2.59 -7.49
CA GLY A 159 -17.75 1.34 -8.23
C GLY A 159 -16.27 1.05 -8.46
N ARG A 160 -15.36 1.76 -7.82
CA ARG A 160 -13.93 1.47 -7.83
C ARG A 160 -13.58 0.51 -6.70
N SER A 161 -12.69 -0.40 -6.99
CA SER A 161 -12.17 -1.36 -6.00
C SER A 161 -10.67 -1.48 -6.14
N MET A 162 -9.98 -1.58 -5.03
CA MET A 162 -8.57 -1.91 -4.97
C MET A 162 -8.42 -3.23 -4.24
N VAL A 163 -7.68 -4.14 -4.84
CA VAL A 163 -7.44 -5.49 -4.31
C VAL A 163 -5.96 -5.63 -4.00
N PHE A 164 -5.65 -6.09 -2.80
CA PHE A 164 -4.32 -6.55 -2.40
C PHE A 164 -4.47 -8.01 -2.00
N ASP A 165 -3.83 -8.89 -2.76
CA ASP A 165 -3.83 -10.33 -2.50
C ASP A 165 -2.42 -10.81 -2.21
N MET A 166 -2.25 -11.37 -1.01
CA MET A 166 -1.02 -11.97 -0.52
C MET A 166 -1.28 -13.47 -0.26
N PRO A 167 -1.01 -14.33 -1.24
CA PRO A 167 -1.39 -15.74 -1.18
C PRO A 167 -0.57 -16.56 -0.16
N ARG A 168 0.50 -15.97 0.37
CA ARG A 168 1.35 -16.65 1.34
C ARG A 168 1.98 -15.62 2.27
N ILE A 169 1.52 -15.59 3.50
CA ILE A 169 2.09 -14.77 4.56
C ILE A 169 2.51 -15.66 5.73
N LYS A 170 3.43 -15.13 6.53
CA LYS A 170 3.85 -15.74 7.78
C LYS A 170 3.91 -14.67 8.86
N PHE A 171 3.33 -14.97 10.01
CA PHE A 171 3.45 -14.09 11.16
C PHE A 171 4.83 -14.25 11.80
N SER A 172 5.47 -13.14 12.11
CA SER A 172 6.79 -13.10 12.78
C SER A 172 6.71 -12.82 14.27
N GLY A 173 5.51 -12.50 14.76
CA GLY A 173 5.23 -12.26 16.18
C GLY A 173 3.76 -11.97 16.40
N GLY A 174 3.34 -11.94 17.66
CA GLY A 174 1.96 -11.67 18.05
C GLY A 174 1.60 -12.45 19.32
N ALA A 175 1.99 -11.91 20.48
CA ALA A 175 1.47 -12.40 21.75
C ALA A 175 0.21 -11.61 22.10
N PRO A 176 -0.81 -12.24 22.73
CA PRO A 176 -1.96 -11.50 23.22
C PRO A 176 -1.52 -10.39 24.19
N ASP A 177 -1.97 -9.19 23.93
CA ASP A 177 -1.78 -8.06 24.84
C ASP A 177 -3.00 -7.98 25.77
N VAL A 178 -2.71 -8.10 27.07
CA VAL A 178 -3.71 -8.08 28.14
C VAL A 178 -3.45 -6.83 29.01
N PRO A 179 -3.96 -5.68 28.59
CA PRO A 179 -3.55 -4.39 29.19
C PRO A 179 -4.08 -4.16 30.61
N GLY A 180 -5.08 -4.90 31.06
CA GLY A 180 -5.57 -4.80 32.42
C GLY A 180 -7.09 -4.87 32.59
N LYS A 181 -7.58 -4.45 33.77
CA LYS A 181 -9.00 -4.51 34.09
C LYS A 181 -9.82 -3.51 33.27
N ASN A 182 -10.91 -3.96 32.68
CA ASN A 182 -11.80 -3.19 31.80
C ASN A 182 -11.17 -2.71 30.48
N GLN A 183 -10.24 -3.46 29.94
CA GLN A 183 -9.66 -3.23 28.61
C GLN A 183 -9.76 -4.53 27.79
N ASP A 184 -9.89 -4.35 26.48
CA ASP A 184 -10.02 -5.49 25.57
C ASP A 184 -8.64 -6.14 25.35
N VAL A 185 -8.66 -7.46 25.21
CA VAL A 185 -7.46 -8.22 24.83
C VAL A 185 -7.31 -8.16 23.31
N THR A 186 -6.10 -7.86 22.86
CA THR A 186 -5.77 -7.78 21.43
C THR A 186 -4.60 -8.68 21.06
N ILE A 187 -4.53 -9.06 19.79
CA ILE A 187 -3.39 -9.79 19.20
C ILE A 187 -2.72 -8.86 18.18
N PRO A 188 -1.60 -8.21 18.53
CA PRO A 188 -0.82 -7.44 17.58
C PRO A 188 0.08 -8.38 16.77
N GLY A 189 -0.34 -8.76 15.57
CA GLY A 189 0.43 -9.60 14.66
C GLY A 189 1.28 -8.79 13.69
N THR A 190 2.55 -9.12 13.54
CA THR A 190 3.40 -8.63 12.44
C THR A 190 3.58 -9.74 11.44
N TYR A 191 3.42 -9.45 10.17
CA TYR A 191 3.55 -10.47 9.12
C TYR A 191 4.52 -10.05 8.03
N GLN A 192 5.02 -11.06 7.32
CA GLN A 192 5.78 -10.93 6.10
C GLN A 192 5.15 -11.81 5.02
N ALA A 193 4.91 -11.21 3.84
CA ALA A 193 4.52 -11.97 2.68
C ALA A 193 5.74 -12.57 2.00
N ILE A 194 5.61 -13.80 1.52
CA ILE A 194 6.66 -14.57 0.88
C ILE A 194 6.18 -15.07 -0.48
N LEU A 195 7.12 -15.33 -1.39
CA LEU A 195 6.80 -15.82 -2.71
C LEU A 195 5.97 -17.12 -2.63
N SER A 196 4.81 -17.11 -3.25
CA SER A 196 4.01 -18.33 -3.41
C SER A 196 4.53 -19.17 -4.58
N PRO A 197 4.96 -20.40 -4.35
CA PRO A 197 5.39 -21.28 -5.44
C PRO A 197 4.23 -21.71 -6.37
N THR A 198 3.01 -21.67 -5.85
CA THR A 198 1.80 -22.04 -6.62
C THR A 198 1.36 -20.93 -7.56
N PHE A 199 1.37 -19.68 -7.08
CA PHE A 199 0.88 -18.52 -7.85
C PHE A 199 2.00 -17.74 -8.53
N GLY A 200 3.26 -17.89 -8.08
CA GLY A 200 4.42 -17.22 -8.67
C GLY A 200 4.59 -15.75 -8.31
N TYR A 201 3.86 -15.25 -7.30
CA TYR A 201 3.98 -13.88 -6.81
C TYR A 201 3.92 -13.81 -5.27
N THR A 202 4.45 -12.71 -4.72
CA THR A 202 4.40 -12.39 -3.29
C THR A 202 3.14 -11.58 -2.96
N ILE A 203 2.81 -10.63 -3.81
CA ILE A 203 1.62 -9.78 -3.72
C ILE A 203 1.09 -9.50 -5.12
N SER A 204 -0.22 -9.50 -5.26
CA SER A 204 -0.93 -8.99 -6.43
C SER A 204 -1.76 -7.78 -6.04
N THR A 205 -1.65 -6.71 -6.82
CA THR A 205 -2.45 -5.50 -6.64
C THR A 205 -3.27 -5.25 -7.90
N GLN A 206 -4.56 -5.05 -7.75
CA GLN A 206 -5.47 -4.81 -8.85
C GLN A 206 -6.36 -3.61 -8.55
N ASN A 207 -6.47 -2.71 -9.52
CA ASN A 207 -7.47 -1.65 -9.51
C ASN A 207 -8.58 -2.03 -10.48
N VAL A 208 -9.79 -2.11 -9.99
CA VAL A 208 -10.97 -2.43 -10.78
C VAL A 208 -11.89 -1.21 -10.78
N SER A 209 -12.24 -0.72 -11.97
CA SER A 209 -13.26 0.30 -12.13
C SER A 209 -14.37 -0.28 -13.00
N PHE A 210 -15.58 -0.26 -12.51
CA PHE A 210 -16.75 -0.58 -13.31
C PHE A 210 -17.23 0.72 -13.95
N ALA A 211 -17.16 0.80 -15.29
CA ALA A 211 -17.80 1.89 -16.02
C ALA A 211 -19.32 1.80 -15.76
N ARG A 212 -19.88 2.88 -15.25
CA ARG A 212 -21.34 3.04 -15.14
C ARG A 212 -21.92 3.50 -16.47
#